data_dacfa87a47a796f09a21aba833c815d5
#
_entry.id   dacfa87a47a796f09a21aba833c815d5
#
_cell.length_a   1.000
_cell.length_b   1.000
_cell.length_c   1.000
_cell.angle_alpha   90.00
_cell.angle_beta   90.00
_cell.angle_gamma   90.00
#
_symmetry.space_group_name_H-M   'P 1'
#
loop_
_entity.id
_entity.type
_entity.pdbx_description
1 polymer ?
#
loop_
_entity_poly.entity_id
_entity_poly.type
_entity_poly.pdbx_seq_one_letter_code
_entity_poly.pdbx_strand_id
1 'polypeptide(L)'
;MADYKDPENTLLIETTKGQVVIEMRPDLAPNHVAHIKKLAREGFYDGIVFHRVIEGFMAQTGDPTGTGTGSSKYPNLKQEFNAEPHTRGTASMARSQNPDSANSQFFIVFDDARFLDKQYTVWGKVIEGMENVDKIKRGEPVRDPDSMVAVKVAADVK
;
A
#
# COMPACT_ATOMS: atom_id res chain seq x y z
N MET A 1 -12.71 7.33 -18.36
CA MET A 1 -12.34 7.40 -16.94
C MET A 1 -13.40 6.67 -16.11
N ALA A 2 -12.98 5.84 -15.21
CA ALA A 2 -13.91 5.14 -14.32
C ALA A 2 -14.46 6.10 -13.25
N ASP A 3 -15.73 5.94 -12.94
CA ASP A 3 -16.36 6.71 -11.88
C ASP A 3 -16.25 5.94 -10.57
N TYR A 4 -15.68 6.58 -9.56
CA TYR A 4 -15.55 5.99 -8.22
C TYR A 4 -16.51 6.69 -7.27
N LYS A 5 -17.04 5.94 -6.31
CA LYS A 5 -17.99 6.48 -5.33
C LYS A 5 -17.40 7.63 -4.53
N ASP A 6 -16.11 7.49 -4.18
CA ASP A 6 -15.42 8.47 -3.34
C ASP A 6 -14.01 8.67 -3.90
N PRO A 7 -13.88 9.48 -4.97
CA PRO A 7 -12.56 9.65 -5.60
C PRO A 7 -11.51 10.28 -4.69
N GLU A 8 -11.92 11.05 -3.68
CA GLU A 8 -10.97 11.63 -2.72
C GLU A 8 -10.31 10.53 -1.88
N ASN A 9 -10.98 9.42 -1.65
CA ASN A 9 -10.45 8.29 -0.88
C ASN A 9 -10.20 7.06 -1.76
N THR A 10 -9.92 7.27 -3.03
CA THR A 10 -9.57 6.20 -3.98
C THR A 10 -8.16 6.44 -4.49
N LEU A 11 -7.29 5.45 -4.34
CA LEU A 11 -5.89 5.52 -4.75
C LEU A 11 -5.69 4.73 -6.04
N LEU A 12 -5.11 5.38 -7.05
CA LEU A 12 -4.80 4.75 -8.33
C LEU A 12 -3.30 4.49 -8.38
N ILE A 13 -2.92 3.22 -8.49
CA ILE A 13 -1.51 2.81 -8.60
C ILE A 13 -1.29 2.22 -9.98
N GLU A 14 -0.47 2.88 -10.79
CA GLU A 14 -0.05 2.34 -12.07
C GLU A 14 1.22 1.54 -11.85
N THR A 15 1.14 0.22 -11.96
CA THR A 15 2.31 -0.64 -11.77
C THR A 15 2.85 -1.12 -13.11
N THR A 16 4.04 -1.69 -13.11
CA THR A 16 4.63 -2.31 -14.31
C THR A 16 3.84 -3.55 -14.77
N LYS A 17 2.89 -4.03 -13.96
CA LYS A 17 1.99 -5.15 -14.31
C LYS A 17 0.56 -4.70 -14.60
N GLY A 18 0.27 -3.39 -14.52
CA GLY A 18 -1.04 -2.83 -14.78
C GLY A 18 -1.59 -2.04 -13.61
N GLN A 19 -2.78 -1.48 -13.79
CA GLN A 19 -3.39 -0.60 -12.81
C GLN A 19 -3.97 -1.38 -11.61
N VAL A 20 -3.79 -0.82 -10.43
CA VAL A 20 -4.39 -1.30 -9.17
C VAL A 20 -5.16 -0.14 -8.55
N VAL A 21 -6.38 -0.39 -8.12
CA VAL A 21 -7.22 0.63 -7.50
C VAL A 21 -7.52 0.22 -6.06
N ILE A 22 -7.21 1.11 -5.12
CA ILE A 22 -7.43 0.85 -3.69
C ILE A 22 -8.48 1.82 -3.16
N GLU A 23 -9.53 1.28 -2.53
CA GLU A 23 -10.45 2.07 -1.74
C GLU A 23 -9.81 2.30 -0.38
N MET A 24 -9.48 3.56 -0.07
CA MET A 24 -8.92 3.92 1.23
C MET A 24 -10.02 4.05 2.27
N ARG A 25 -9.70 3.72 3.51
CA ARG A 25 -10.66 3.67 4.61
C ARG A 25 -10.27 4.66 5.72
N PRO A 26 -10.58 5.96 5.55
CA PRO A 26 -10.28 6.96 6.58
C PRO A 26 -11.10 6.73 7.86
N ASP A 27 -12.20 6.00 7.79
CA ASP A 27 -12.97 5.58 8.96
C ASP A 27 -12.17 4.59 9.84
N LEU A 28 -11.27 3.79 9.25
CA LEU A 28 -10.44 2.82 9.96
C LEU A 28 -9.11 3.44 10.41
N ALA A 29 -8.50 4.25 9.57
CA ALA A 29 -7.14 4.75 9.79
C ALA A 29 -7.01 6.17 9.23
N PRO A 30 -7.64 7.17 9.88
CA PRO A 30 -7.69 8.53 9.33
C PRO A 30 -6.32 9.16 9.09
N ASN A 31 -5.37 8.97 10.02
CA ASN A 31 -4.06 9.57 9.89
C ASN A 31 -3.20 8.85 8.83
N HIS A 32 -3.32 7.53 8.76
CA HIS A 32 -2.60 6.76 7.74
C HIS A 32 -3.11 7.09 6.33
N VAL A 33 -4.42 7.17 6.16
CA VAL A 33 -5.01 7.54 4.85
C VAL A 33 -4.58 8.95 4.45
N ALA A 34 -4.63 9.92 5.38
CA ALA A 34 -4.20 11.29 5.10
C ALA A 34 -2.73 11.32 4.68
N HIS A 35 -1.88 10.54 5.35
CA HIS A 35 -0.45 10.47 5.06
C HIS A 35 -0.17 9.84 3.69
N ILE A 36 -0.86 8.74 3.37
CA ILE A 36 -0.73 8.08 2.06
C ILE A 36 -1.13 9.05 0.94
N LYS A 37 -2.24 9.78 1.11
CA LYS A 37 -2.68 10.76 0.12
C LYS A 37 -1.66 11.87 -0.06
N LYS A 38 -1.10 12.35 1.06
CA LYS A 38 -0.07 13.40 1.02
C LYS A 38 1.15 12.93 0.23
N LEU A 39 1.64 11.73 0.51
CA LEU A 39 2.80 11.17 -0.19
C LEU A 39 2.50 10.96 -1.68
N ALA A 40 1.30 10.48 -2.00
CA ALA A 40 0.89 10.29 -3.39
C ALA A 40 0.86 11.63 -4.14
N ARG A 41 0.31 12.67 -3.51
CA ARG A 41 0.20 13.99 -4.12
C ARG A 41 1.56 14.66 -4.31
N GLU A 42 2.56 14.30 -3.50
CA GLU A 42 3.92 14.80 -3.64
C GLU A 42 4.76 14.02 -4.65
N GLY A 43 4.20 12.97 -5.24
CA GLY A 43 4.95 12.11 -6.15
C GLY A 43 5.95 11.19 -5.46
N PHE A 44 5.84 11.03 -4.15
CA PHE A 44 6.79 10.25 -3.35
C PHE A 44 6.87 8.80 -3.80
N TYR A 45 5.72 8.20 -4.10
CA TYR A 45 5.65 6.78 -4.46
C TYR A 45 6.03 6.47 -5.91
N ASP A 46 6.11 7.50 -6.77
CA ASP A 46 6.39 7.29 -8.18
C ASP A 46 7.77 6.65 -8.37
N GLY A 47 7.81 5.53 -9.08
CA GLY A 47 9.05 4.81 -9.35
C GLY A 47 9.52 3.87 -8.25
N ILE A 48 8.82 3.78 -7.13
CA ILE A 48 9.23 2.91 -6.02
C ILE A 48 8.92 1.45 -6.34
N VAL A 49 9.89 0.57 -6.06
CA VAL A 49 9.80 -0.85 -6.39
C VAL A 49 9.06 -1.65 -5.32
N PHE A 50 8.54 -2.81 -5.71
CA PHE A 50 8.05 -3.81 -4.78
C PHE A 50 9.25 -4.67 -4.36
N HIS A 51 9.88 -4.31 -3.27
CA HIS A 51 11.16 -4.87 -2.85
C HIS A 51 11.05 -6.24 -2.14
N ARG A 52 9.86 -6.59 -1.65
CA ARG A 52 9.62 -7.84 -0.93
C ARG A 52 8.25 -8.37 -1.30
N VAL A 53 8.22 -9.53 -1.98
CA VAL A 53 6.97 -10.12 -2.47
C VAL A 53 7.01 -11.61 -2.19
N ILE A 54 6.14 -12.09 -1.31
CA ILE A 54 6.13 -13.47 -0.86
C ILE A 54 4.88 -14.16 -1.38
N GLU A 55 5.08 -15.24 -2.15
CA GLU A 55 3.99 -16.02 -2.72
C GLU A 55 3.01 -16.47 -1.64
N GLY A 56 1.71 -16.27 -1.90
CA GLY A 56 0.65 -16.67 -0.98
C GLY A 56 0.51 -15.79 0.25
N PHE A 57 1.34 -14.74 0.38
CA PHE A 57 1.33 -13.86 1.54
C PHE A 57 1.05 -12.40 1.16
N MET A 58 2.06 -11.67 0.67
CA MET A 58 1.86 -10.24 0.41
C MET A 58 2.90 -9.67 -0.54
N ALA A 59 2.59 -8.48 -1.11
CA ALA A 59 3.52 -7.67 -1.89
C ALA A 59 3.78 -6.38 -1.12
N GLN A 60 5.03 -6.10 -0.78
CA GLN A 60 5.44 -4.95 0.02
C GLN A 60 6.20 -3.94 -0.82
N THR A 61 5.91 -2.65 -0.60
CA THR A 61 6.49 -1.54 -1.34
C THR A 61 6.54 -0.29 -0.47
N GLY A 62 6.90 0.85 -1.05
CA GLY A 62 6.84 2.14 -0.35
C GLY A 62 8.16 2.61 0.24
N ASP A 63 9.25 1.88 0.01
CA ASP A 63 10.59 2.27 0.45
C ASP A 63 11.33 2.92 -0.71
N PRO A 64 11.65 4.23 -0.63
CA PRO A 64 12.34 4.91 -1.73
C PRO A 64 13.74 4.34 -2.02
N THR A 65 14.36 3.65 -1.05
CA THR A 65 15.68 3.03 -1.24
C THR A 65 15.58 1.63 -1.85
N GLY A 66 14.41 1.01 -1.79
CA GLY A 66 14.19 -0.34 -2.33
C GLY A 66 14.83 -1.46 -1.52
N THR A 67 15.30 -1.17 -0.30
CA THR A 67 16.02 -2.15 0.54
C THR A 67 15.20 -2.67 1.72
N GLY A 68 14.08 -2.03 2.03
CA GLY A 68 13.26 -2.34 3.19
C GLY A 68 13.59 -1.49 4.41
N THR A 69 14.59 -0.62 4.34
CA THR A 69 15.05 0.17 5.48
C THR A 69 14.70 1.66 5.38
N GLY A 70 14.21 2.10 4.23
CA GLY A 70 13.94 3.51 3.97
C GLY A 70 12.50 3.91 4.26
N SER A 71 12.26 5.22 4.28
CA SER A 71 10.94 5.78 4.54
C SER A 71 10.90 7.23 4.03
N SER A 72 9.73 7.88 4.22
CA SER A 72 9.61 9.30 3.90
C SER A 72 10.33 10.14 4.94
N LYS A 73 10.52 11.42 4.63
CA LYS A 73 11.14 12.41 5.53
C LYS A 73 10.24 12.81 6.71
N TYR A 74 8.98 12.42 6.67
CA TYR A 74 8.01 12.78 7.70
C TYR A 74 8.14 11.89 8.93
N PRO A 75 7.65 12.35 10.10
CA PRO A 75 7.67 11.52 11.31
C PRO A 75 6.87 10.22 11.13
N ASN A 76 7.23 9.22 11.90
CA ASN A 76 6.48 7.96 11.93
C ASN A 76 5.06 8.19 12.42
N LEU A 77 4.16 7.32 11.99
CA LEU A 77 2.75 7.38 12.34
C LEU A 77 2.46 6.53 13.56
N LYS A 78 1.65 7.06 14.47
CA LYS A 78 1.12 6.28 15.57
C LYS A 78 0.14 5.25 15.01
N GLN A 79 0.15 4.05 15.58
CA GLN A 79 -0.70 2.97 15.10
C GLN A 79 -2.20 3.34 15.16
N GLU A 80 -2.94 2.78 14.22
CA GLU A 80 -4.40 2.91 14.15
C GLU A 80 -4.99 1.51 13.96
N PHE A 81 -4.58 0.57 14.83
CA PHE A 81 -5.04 -0.81 14.75
C PHE A 81 -6.57 -0.85 14.83
N ASN A 82 -7.15 -1.71 14.03
CA ASN A 82 -8.60 -1.83 13.92
C ASN A 82 -8.98 -3.29 13.69
N ALA A 83 -10.28 -3.55 13.65
CA ALA A 83 -10.80 -4.92 13.57
C ALA A 83 -10.93 -5.44 12.14
N GLU A 84 -10.55 -4.63 11.15
CA GLU A 84 -10.64 -5.07 9.75
C GLU A 84 -9.69 -6.23 9.49
N PRO A 85 -10.17 -7.37 8.94
CA PRO A 85 -9.33 -8.55 8.77
C PRO A 85 -8.37 -8.40 7.60
N HIS A 86 -7.20 -9.05 7.73
CA HIS A 86 -6.23 -9.14 6.65
C HIS A 86 -6.63 -10.28 5.72
N THR A 87 -7.41 -9.96 4.69
CA THR A 87 -7.86 -10.90 3.67
C THR A 87 -7.34 -10.48 2.31
N ARG A 88 -7.55 -11.31 1.29
CA ARG A 88 -7.06 -11.02 -0.06
C ARG A 88 -7.46 -9.60 -0.49
N GLY A 89 -6.46 -8.82 -0.92
CA GLY A 89 -6.65 -7.45 -1.38
C GLY A 89 -6.53 -6.38 -0.30
N THR A 90 -6.38 -6.76 0.96
CA THR A 90 -6.21 -5.79 2.06
C THR A 90 -4.89 -5.04 1.92
N ALA A 91 -4.94 -3.70 2.04
CA ALA A 91 -3.76 -2.84 2.09
C ALA A 91 -3.53 -2.43 3.54
N SER A 92 -2.33 -2.69 4.04
CA SER A 92 -1.97 -2.48 5.44
C SER A 92 -0.57 -1.89 5.52
N MET A 93 -0.25 -1.20 6.63
CA MET A 93 1.04 -0.54 6.77
C MET A 93 2.10 -1.47 7.33
N ALA A 94 3.24 -1.53 6.65
CA ALA A 94 4.42 -2.19 7.18
C ALA A 94 5.03 -1.33 8.29
N ARG A 95 5.66 -1.97 9.26
CA ARG A 95 6.32 -1.30 10.38
C ARG A 95 7.44 -2.17 10.93
N SER A 96 8.29 -1.56 11.75
CA SER A 96 9.27 -2.33 12.53
C SER A 96 8.59 -2.94 13.76
N GLN A 97 9.35 -3.43 14.72
CA GLN A 97 8.78 -4.01 15.94
C GLN A 97 8.01 -2.99 16.78
N ASN A 98 8.38 -1.71 16.68
CA ASN A 98 7.64 -0.64 17.36
C ASN A 98 6.29 -0.43 16.67
N PRO A 99 5.15 -0.60 17.36
CA PRO A 99 3.83 -0.42 16.74
C PRO A 99 3.58 0.99 16.20
N ASP A 100 4.33 1.99 16.66
CA ASP A 100 4.21 3.38 16.21
C ASP A 100 5.33 3.75 15.22
N SER A 101 5.80 2.79 14.43
CA SER A 101 6.90 3.01 13.48
C SER A 101 6.49 2.99 12.02
N ALA A 102 5.20 2.92 11.71
CA ALA A 102 4.73 2.98 10.31
C ALA A 102 5.09 4.34 9.71
N ASN A 103 5.42 4.35 8.42
CA ASN A 103 5.78 5.58 7.73
C ASN A 103 5.29 5.59 6.29
N SER A 104 6.02 4.99 5.36
CA SER A 104 5.64 4.99 3.95
C SER A 104 5.47 3.59 3.35
N GLN A 105 6.06 2.58 3.97
CA GLN A 105 5.97 1.22 3.43
C GLN A 105 4.61 0.60 3.74
N PHE A 106 4.06 -0.07 2.73
CA PHE A 106 2.79 -0.79 2.91
C PHE A 106 2.83 -2.09 2.12
N PHE A 107 1.85 -2.96 2.38
CA PHE A 107 1.75 -4.22 1.65
C PHE A 107 0.30 -4.51 1.28
N ILE A 108 0.15 -5.29 0.21
CA ILE A 108 -1.15 -5.78 -0.27
C ILE A 108 -1.13 -7.30 -0.10
N VAL A 109 -2.15 -7.83 0.56
CA VAL A 109 -2.22 -9.25 0.92
C VAL A 109 -2.74 -10.06 -0.26
N PHE A 110 -2.04 -11.16 -0.59
CA PHE A 110 -2.46 -12.08 -1.67
C PHE A 110 -3.58 -13.02 -1.23
N ASP A 111 -3.54 -13.43 0.05
CA ASP A 111 -4.45 -14.43 0.58
C ASP A 111 -4.64 -14.13 2.07
N ASP A 112 -5.53 -14.88 2.73
CA ASP A 112 -5.82 -14.61 4.14
C ASP A 112 -4.56 -14.65 4.99
N ALA A 113 -4.34 -13.57 5.77
CA ALA A 113 -3.23 -13.42 6.68
C ALA A 113 -3.77 -12.93 8.03
N ARG A 114 -4.75 -13.66 8.55
CA ARG A 114 -5.48 -13.28 9.75
C ARG A 114 -4.58 -13.18 11.00
N PHE A 115 -3.40 -13.82 10.97
CA PHE A 115 -2.42 -13.70 12.05
C PHE A 115 -1.88 -12.26 12.19
N LEU A 116 -2.11 -11.40 11.20
CA LEU A 116 -1.72 -9.98 11.26
C LEU A 116 -2.81 -9.10 11.87
N ASP A 117 -4.00 -9.64 12.08
CA ASP A 117 -5.15 -8.85 12.52
C ASP A 117 -4.86 -8.14 13.85
N LYS A 118 -5.24 -6.86 13.92
CA LYS A 118 -5.07 -6.00 15.10
C LYS A 118 -3.61 -5.74 15.48
N GLN A 119 -2.66 -6.09 14.62
CA GLN A 119 -1.23 -5.88 14.86
C GLN A 119 -0.61 -4.98 13.79
N TYR A 120 -1.33 -4.70 12.72
CA TYR A 120 -0.93 -3.80 11.65
C TYR A 120 -2.12 -2.92 11.28
N THR A 121 -1.84 -1.69 10.83
CA THR A 121 -2.91 -0.74 10.50
C THR A 121 -3.43 -0.98 9.09
N VAL A 122 -4.65 -1.52 9.00
CA VAL A 122 -5.36 -1.64 7.73
C VAL A 122 -5.88 -0.27 7.33
N TRP A 123 -5.59 0.17 6.10
CA TRP A 123 -6.02 1.49 5.63
C TRP A 123 -6.79 1.45 4.31
N GLY A 124 -6.89 0.29 3.68
CA GLY A 124 -7.62 0.21 2.42
C GLY A 124 -7.77 -1.20 1.90
N LYS A 125 -8.42 -1.32 0.75
CA LYS A 125 -8.63 -2.58 0.07
C LYS A 125 -8.62 -2.39 -1.44
N VAL A 126 -8.01 -3.33 -2.16
CA VAL A 126 -8.01 -3.33 -3.62
C VAL A 126 -9.43 -3.64 -4.10
N ILE A 127 -9.98 -2.76 -4.93
CA ILE A 127 -11.31 -2.93 -5.52
C ILE A 127 -11.26 -3.25 -7.01
N GLU A 128 -10.13 -2.96 -7.67
CA GLU A 128 -9.88 -3.31 -9.07
C GLU A 128 -8.42 -3.61 -9.27
N GLY A 129 -8.11 -4.55 -10.18
CA GLY A 129 -6.73 -4.82 -10.57
C GLY A 129 -5.99 -5.79 -9.65
N MET A 130 -6.68 -6.54 -8.81
CA MET A 130 -6.00 -7.53 -7.98
C MET A 130 -5.27 -8.59 -8.81
N GLU A 131 -5.79 -8.92 -9.99
CA GLU A 131 -5.10 -9.81 -10.93
C GLU A 131 -3.74 -9.25 -11.39
N ASN A 132 -3.58 -7.92 -11.37
CA ASN A 132 -2.29 -7.28 -11.67
C ASN A 132 -1.33 -7.42 -10.49
N VAL A 133 -1.85 -7.32 -9.26
CA VAL A 133 -1.05 -7.56 -8.06
C VAL A 133 -0.51 -8.98 -8.06
N ASP A 134 -1.35 -9.94 -8.48
CA ASP A 134 -0.96 -11.36 -8.57
C ASP A 134 0.21 -11.60 -9.52
N LYS A 135 0.45 -10.69 -10.47
CA LYS A 135 1.52 -10.81 -11.46
C LYS A 135 2.84 -10.20 -11.00
N ILE A 136 2.86 -9.50 -9.87
CA ILE A 136 4.07 -8.84 -9.37
C ILE A 136 5.11 -9.91 -9.04
N LYS A 137 6.34 -9.68 -9.47
CA LYS A 137 7.43 -10.64 -9.34
C LYS A 137 7.74 -10.93 -7.88
N ARG A 138 7.82 -12.23 -7.56
CA ARG A 138 8.11 -12.73 -6.21
C ARG A 138 9.59 -12.64 -5.89
N GLY A 139 9.90 -12.51 -4.60
CA GLY A 139 11.26 -12.54 -4.09
C GLY A 139 11.40 -11.82 -2.75
N GLU A 140 12.42 -12.18 -2.02
CA GLU A 140 12.71 -11.58 -0.71
C GLU A 140 14.24 -11.50 -0.52
N PRO A 141 14.91 -10.45 -1.04
CA PRO A 141 14.39 -9.36 -1.86
C PRO A 141 14.07 -9.80 -3.29
N VAL A 142 13.30 -8.97 -4.01
CA VAL A 142 12.96 -9.24 -5.39
C VAL A 142 14.12 -8.83 -6.30
N ARG A 143 14.52 -9.72 -7.21
CA ARG A 143 15.50 -9.40 -8.23
C ARG A 143 14.78 -8.81 -9.45
N ASP A 144 15.26 -7.67 -9.95
CA ASP A 144 14.64 -6.92 -11.05
C ASP A 144 13.15 -6.67 -10.74
N PRO A 145 12.85 -5.93 -9.66
CA PRO A 145 11.49 -5.82 -9.15
C PRO A 145 10.57 -5.01 -10.04
N ASP A 146 9.28 -5.34 -9.98
CA ASP A 146 8.24 -4.47 -10.50
C ASP A 146 8.16 -3.21 -9.65
N SER A 147 7.57 -2.15 -10.22
CA SER A 147 7.50 -0.86 -9.56
C SER A 147 6.12 -0.24 -9.67
N MET A 148 5.88 0.74 -8.80
CA MET A 148 4.77 1.68 -8.94
C MET A 148 5.24 2.78 -9.88
N VAL A 149 4.74 2.80 -11.11
CA VAL A 149 5.12 3.81 -12.10
C VAL A 149 4.59 5.18 -11.68
N ALA A 150 3.35 5.23 -11.22
CA ALA A 150 2.73 6.46 -10.73
C ALA A 150 1.65 6.12 -9.71
N VAL A 151 1.50 6.97 -8.70
CA VAL A 151 0.47 6.80 -7.67
C VAL A 151 -0.28 8.13 -7.55
N LYS A 152 -1.60 8.08 -7.73
CA LYS A 152 -2.47 9.26 -7.73
C LYS A 152 -3.68 9.06 -6.86
N VAL A 153 -4.18 10.14 -6.27
CA VAL A 153 -5.53 10.15 -5.68
C VAL A 153 -6.50 10.36 -6.84
N ALA A 154 -7.55 9.54 -6.92
CA ALA A 154 -8.46 9.57 -8.07
C ALA A 154 -9.10 10.94 -8.29
N ALA A 155 -9.39 11.68 -7.22
CA ALA A 155 -9.95 13.03 -7.30
C ALA A 155 -9.04 14.00 -8.07
N ASP A 156 -7.75 13.74 -8.15
CA ASP A 156 -6.78 14.60 -8.83
C ASP A 156 -6.64 14.27 -10.32
N VAL A 157 -7.26 13.20 -10.78
CA VAL A 157 -7.17 12.73 -12.17
C VAL A 157 -8.45 13.12 -12.91
N LYS A 158 -8.27 13.84 -14.03
CA LYS A 158 -9.41 14.29 -14.83
C LYS A 158 -9.53 13.53 -16.14
#